data_9f61a22441f4b5f6cfeebf69e86e2cd8
#
_entry.id   9f61a22441f4b5f6cfeebf69e86e2cd8
#
_cell.length_a   1.000
_cell.length_b   1.000
_cell.length_c   1.000
_cell.angle_alpha   90.00
_cell.angle_beta   90.00
_cell.angle_gamma   90.00
#
_symmetry.space_group_name_H-M   'P 1'
#
loop_
_entity.id
_entity.type
_entity.pdbx_description
1 polymer ?
#
loop_
_entity_poly.entity_id
_entity_poly.type
_entity_poly.pdbx_seq_one_letter_code
_entity_poly.pdbx_strand_id
1 'polypeptide(L)'
;MKYFNVAGPCIEGDHYMLDATERLHGELVELIDSKQYFVIHAARQTGKTTLLINLANKINKEGKYYAVYNSLEKLYGVVEPEIGMPAAINSFAIALENYQLPHFGQFKENLDMSDYLNAFGLSLSRYCRRLDKPLVIFFDEADCLSEDMLISFLRQLRDGFVNRSIAPFPQSIALVGMRNLRDYKARIRENRETLGTASPFNIIRESLTLRNFTEEEVKKLYQQHTDETGQIFEKSAVELAFEQTQGQPWLVNAIACEITERQLKKDFSIPVTAEMVSEAIQTIILRRDVHIDQLLDKLKEERVQKVIEPMMLGEGGKLDRMSDDFNYVKDLGLIRLDADNKAVVPGNPIYGEVIIRTLTYNQQMTLQSDERFEHYDMPKYYKNDRVDMNLLLQDFQQFWRENSDIWQERYQYREAAPHLILQAFLQRIFNGGGDVQREMATGRDRLDLCITYKGKKYPIEIKINRGAQSVEKGVEQTLRYMNTLGCTEGWLVVFDRSREKSWDEKIHQKTEKPDGKTVHVFGC
;
A
#
# COMPACT_ATOMS: atom_id res chain seq x y z
N MET A 1 -14.53 18.13 21.37
CA MET A 1 -15.07 17.17 20.39
C MET A 1 -13.91 16.58 19.63
N LYS A 2 -13.82 15.28 19.60
CA LYS A 2 -12.79 14.54 18.85
C LYS A 2 -13.07 14.57 17.35
N TYR A 3 -12.06 14.25 16.56
CA TYR A 3 -12.19 14.16 15.10
C TYR A 3 -11.36 13.00 14.54
N PHE A 4 -11.64 12.61 13.28
CA PHE A 4 -10.90 11.57 12.57
C PHE A 4 -9.59 12.15 12.02
N ASN A 5 -8.46 11.65 12.52
CA ASN A 5 -7.15 12.19 12.16
C ASN A 5 -6.64 11.64 10.82
N VAL A 6 -6.20 12.53 9.95
CA VAL A 6 -5.61 12.22 8.63
C VAL A 6 -4.17 12.74 8.49
N ALA A 7 -3.60 13.37 9.53
CA ALA A 7 -2.26 13.95 9.49
C ALA A 7 -1.51 13.76 10.81
N GLY A 8 -0.30 13.22 10.75
CA GLY A 8 0.52 12.98 11.94
C GLY A 8 -0.01 11.88 12.87
N PRO A 9 0.60 11.71 14.05
CA PRO A 9 0.17 10.72 15.04
C PRO A 9 -1.14 11.12 15.70
N CYS A 10 -1.95 10.12 16.09
CA CYS A 10 -3.14 10.37 16.88
C CYS A 10 -2.79 10.76 18.33
N ILE A 11 -3.53 11.71 18.88
CA ILE A 11 -3.40 12.22 20.25
C ILE A 11 -4.64 11.81 21.03
N GLU A 12 -4.44 11.18 22.18
CA GLU A 12 -5.53 10.82 23.09
C GLU A 12 -6.26 12.08 23.56
N GLY A 13 -7.58 12.06 23.50
CA GLY A 13 -8.42 13.23 23.83
C GLY A 13 -8.83 14.08 22.64
N ASP A 14 -7.98 14.22 21.61
CA ASP A 14 -8.26 15.02 20.43
C ASP A 14 -8.83 14.20 19.27
N HIS A 15 -8.44 12.94 19.17
CA HIS A 15 -8.76 12.08 18.01
C HIS A 15 -9.57 10.85 18.43
N TYR A 16 -10.43 10.38 17.52
CA TYR A 16 -10.97 9.02 17.60
C TYR A 16 -9.83 8.05 17.29
N MET A 17 -9.57 7.11 18.20
CA MET A 17 -8.45 6.19 18.06
C MET A 17 -8.70 4.87 18.81
N LEU A 18 -7.97 3.84 18.40
CA LEU A 18 -7.96 2.53 19.05
C LEU A 18 -6.62 2.30 19.73
N ASP A 19 -6.59 1.43 20.75
CA ASP A 19 -5.33 0.98 21.34
C ASP A 19 -4.55 0.17 20.30
N ALA A 20 -3.49 0.77 19.77
CA ALA A 20 -2.68 0.16 18.73
C ALA A 20 -1.86 -1.03 19.24
N THR A 21 -1.70 -1.23 20.55
CA THR A 21 -0.96 -2.38 21.12
C THR A 21 -1.69 -3.68 20.87
N GLU A 22 -3.03 -3.68 20.78
CA GLU A 22 -3.85 -4.87 20.46
C GLU A 22 -3.60 -5.39 19.03
N ARG A 23 -3.02 -4.57 18.15
CA ARG A 23 -2.71 -4.91 16.77
C ARG A 23 -1.39 -5.65 16.58
N LEU A 24 -0.58 -5.74 17.62
CA LEU A 24 0.71 -6.46 17.65
C LEU A 24 0.66 -7.77 18.44
N HIS A 25 -0.54 -8.31 18.71
CA HIS A 25 -0.66 -9.58 19.44
C HIS A 25 0.28 -9.69 20.65
N GLY A 26 -0.10 -9.32 21.83
CA GLY A 26 0.45 -9.65 23.16
C GLY A 26 1.95 -9.89 23.39
N GLU A 27 2.70 -10.18 22.33
CA GLU A 27 4.10 -10.57 22.33
C GLU A 27 5.05 -9.42 22.68
N LEU A 28 4.64 -8.18 22.49
CA LEU A 28 5.51 -7.01 22.65
C LEU A 28 5.98 -6.83 24.12
N VAL A 29 5.09 -7.00 25.08
CA VAL A 29 5.41 -6.90 26.50
C VAL A 29 6.35 -8.04 26.89
N GLU A 30 6.10 -9.25 26.38
CA GLU A 30 6.96 -10.42 26.61
C GLU A 30 8.38 -10.21 26.04
N LEU A 31 8.51 -9.63 24.85
CA LEU A 31 9.80 -9.29 24.25
C LEU A 31 10.57 -8.28 25.12
N ILE A 32 9.88 -7.25 25.63
CA ILE A 32 10.49 -6.26 26.54
C ILE A 32 10.92 -6.92 27.84
N ASP A 33 10.07 -7.71 28.46
CA ASP A 33 10.35 -8.38 29.73
C ASP A 33 11.50 -9.40 29.58
N SER A 34 11.58 -10.08 28.43
CA SER A 34 12.63 -11.05 28.09
C SER A 34 13.93 -10.39 27.60
N LYS A 35 14.06 -9.08 27.67
CA LYS A 35 15.25 -8.32 27.25
C LYS A 35 15.63 -8.55 25.79
N GLN A 36 14.62 -8.67 24.90
CA GLN A 36 14.84 -8.89 23.48
C GLN A 36 14.84 -7.58 22.70
N TYR A 37 15.64 -7.54 21.62
CA TYR A 37 15.59 -6.50 20.61
C TYR A 37 14.78 -7.03 19.44
N PHE A 38 13.95 -6.19 18.83
CA PHE A 38 13.02 -6.59 17.78
C PHE A 38 12.80 -5.48 16.74
N VAL A 39 12.21 -5.86 15.63
CA VAL A 39 11.79 -4.92 14.58
C VAL A 39 10.26 -4.87 14.55
N ILE A 40 9.70 -3.69 14.37
CA ILE A 40 8.28 -3.50 14.00
C ILE A 40 8.26 -2.93 12.60
N HIS A 41 7.59 -3.61 11.68
CA HIS A 41 7.42 -3.10 10.34
C HIS A 41 5.95 -3.04 9.96
N ALA A 42 5.61 -2.06 9.14
CA ALA A 42 4.29 -1.94 8.53
C ALA A 42 4.32 -0.90 7.41
N ALA A 43 3.34 -0.96 6.54
CA ALA A 43 3.11 0.03 5.51
C ALA A 43 3.03 1.46 6.09
N ARG A 44 3.13 2.47 5.23
CA ARG A 44 2.98 3.86 5.65
C ARG A 44 1.57 4.11 6.20
N GLN A 45 1.49 5.04 7.17
CA GLN A 45 0.23 5.53 7.74
C GLN A 45 -0.67 4.42 8.34
N THR A 46 -0.05 3.34 8.82
CA THR A 46 -0.72 2.29 9.60
C THR A 46 -0.80 2.59 11.09
N GLY A 47 -0.27 3.74 11.53
CA GLY A 47 -0.28 4.16 12.94
C GLY A 47 0.93 3.70 13.75
N LYS A 48 2.10 3.41 13.12
CA LYS A 48 3.34 3.03 13.83
C LYS A 48 3.73 4.05 14.89
N THR A 49 3.89 5.31 14.49
CA THR A 49 4.28 6.40 15.40
C THR A 49 3.30 6.58 16.55
N THR A 50 2.00 6.49 16.28
CA THR A 50 0.95 6.54 17.32
C THR A 50 1.12 5.38 18.32
N LEU A 51 1.35 4.16 17.83
CA LEU A 51 1.63 2.99 18.66
C LEU A 51 2.81 3.25 19.59
N LEU A 52 3.94 3.70 19.05
CA LEU A 52 5.18 3.85 19.80
C LEU A 52 5.09 4.93 20.90
N ILE A 53 4.49 6.08 20.57
CA ILE A 53 4.29 7.16 21.53
C ILE A 53 3.37 6.70 22.65
N ASN A 54 2.24 6.07 22.32
CA ASN A 54 1.30 5.58 23.32
C ASN A 54 1.90 4.48 24.19
N LEU A 55 2.66 3.58 23.58
CA LEU A 55 3.35 2.52 24.31
C LEU A 55 4.41 3.06 25.25
N ALA A 56 5.22 4.03 24.81
CA ALA A 56 6.21 4.67 25.66
C ALA A 56 5.54 5.36 26.86
N ASN A 57 4.45 6.09 26.62
CA ASN A 57 3.68 6.74 27.68
C ASN A 57 3.06 5.75 28.66
N LYS A 58 2.50 4.64 28.15
CA LYS A 58 1.92 3.56 28.97
C LYS A 58 2.97 2.91 29.86
N ILE A 59 4.13 2.53 29.31
CA ILE A 59 5.24 1.92 30.04
C ILE A 59 5.74 2.86 31.14
N ASN A 60 5.92 4.14 30.83
CA ASN A 60 6.33 5.15 31.82
C ASN A 60 5.28 5.30 32.94
N LYS A 61 3.98 5.28 32.62
CA LYS A 61 2.91 5.34 33.59
C LYS A 61 2.85 4.12 34.50
N GLU A 62 3.08 2.93 33.96
CA GLU A 62 3.17 1.68 34.73
C GLU A 62 4.37 1.66 35.68
N GLY A 63 5.44 2.37 35.34
CA GLY A 63 6.56 2.64 36.21
C GLY A 63 7.56 1.47 36.42
N LYS A 64 7.42 0.34 35.70
CA LYS A 64 8.35 -0.77 35.73
C LYS A 64 9.65 -0.47 34.97
N TYR A 65 9.54 0.26 33.87
CA TYR A 65 10.62 0.68 32.99
C TYR A 65 10.56 2.18 32.73
N TYR A 66 11.67 2.73 32.26
CA TYR A 66 11.67 3.98 31.52
C TYR A 66 11.54 3.68 30.03
N ALA A 67 10.70 4.42 29.33
CA ALA A 67 10.52 4.24 27.88
C ALA A 67 10.68 5.56 27.15
N VAL A 68 11.33 5.54 26.00
CA VAL A 68 11.53 6.70 25.14
C VAL A 68 11.28 6.36 23.68
N TYR A 69 10.52 7.23 23.01
CA TYR A 69 10.35 7.25 21.58
C TYR A 69 11.32 8.26 20.96
N ASN A 70 12.03 7.86 19.91
CA ASN A 70 12.90 8.75 19.15
C ASN A 70 12.80 8.47 17.66
N SER A 71 12.47 9.50 16.84
CA SER A 71 12.48 9.41 15.40
C SER A 71 13.88 9.64 14.85
N LEU A 72 14.29 8.77 13.92
CA LEU A 72 15.52 8.88 13.16
C LEU A 72 15.35 9.66 11.84
N GLU A 73 14.15 10.17 11.55
CA GLU A 73 13.81 10.87 10.31
C GLU A 73 14.73 12.06 10.02
N LYS A 74 15.20 12.76 11.06
CA LYS A 74 16.15 13.89 10.93
C LYS A 74 17.49 13.50 10.30
N LEU A 75 17.80 12.22 10.25
CA LEU A 75 19.03 11.67 9.66
C LEU A 75 18.84 11.27 8.19
N TYR A 76 17.66 11.52 7.62
CA TYR A 76 17.39 11.26 6.21
C TYR A 76 18.38 12.02 5.32
N GLY A 77 19.02 11.29 4.39
CA GLY A 77 20.01 11.86 3.45
C GLY A 77 21.41 12.07 4.04
N VAL A 78 21.63 11.81 5.32
CA VAL A 78 22.98 11.83 5.91
C VAL A 78 23.67 10.49 5.60
N VAL A 79 24.79 10.55 4.87
CA VAL A 79 25.53 9.35 4.44
C VAL A 79 26.67 9.05 5.38
N GLU A 80 27.44 10.07 5.78
CA GLU A 80 28.67 9.93 6.56
C GLU A 80 28.37 9.70 8.04
N PRO A 81 28.84 8.57 8.63
CA PRO A 81 28.66 8.29 10.06
C PRO A 81 29.27 9.35 10.99
N GLU A 82 30.36 10.01 10.55
CA GLU A 82 31.02 11.09 11.27
C GLU A 82 30.09 12.28 11.55
N ILE A 83 29.15 12.55 10.64
CA ILE A 83 28.15 13.61 10.76
C ILE A 83 26.88 13.06 11.42
N GLY A 84 26.45 11.88 11.00
CA GLY A 84 25.18 11.29 11.40
C GLY A 84 25.16 10.80 12.85
N MET A 85 26.24 10.22 13.38
CA MET A 85 26.27 9.74 14.76
C MET A 85 26.15 10.87 15.80
N PRO A 86 26.88 11.97 15.70
CA PRO A 86 26.65 13.13 16.56
C PRO A 86 25.22 13.66 16.49
N ALA A 87 24.63 13.69 15.28
CA ALA A 87 23.23 14.10 15.11
C ALA A 87 22.24 13.12 15.77
N ALA A 88 22.48 11.80 15.66
CA ALA A 88 21.70 10.77 16.34
C ALA A 88 21.75 10.92 17.88
N ILE A 89 22.95 11.16 18.43
CA ILE A 89 23.16 11.41 19.85
C ILE A 89 22.38 12.65 20.32
N ASN A 90 22.45 13.74 19.56
CA ASN A 90 21.72 14.97 19.86
C ASN A 90 20.19 14.75 19.77
N SER A 91 19.70 14.06 18.75
CA SER A 91 18.29 13.73 18.62
C SER A 91 17.78 12.91 19.80
N PHE A 92 18.56 11.91 20.20
CA PHE A 92 18.18 11.06 21.35
C PHE A 92 18.23 11.82 22.68
N ALA A 93 19.20 12.71 22.89
CA ALA A 93 19.25 13.57 24.08
C ALA A 93 17.99 14.44 24.19
N ILE A 94 17.54 15.03 23.09
CA ILE A 94 16.28 15.79 23.03
C ILE A 94 15.08 14.90 23.37
N ALA A 95 15.06 13.67 22.86
CA ALA A 95 13.98 12.73 23.19
C ALA A 95 13.92 12.43 24.69
N LEU A 96 15.06 12.18 25.33
CA LEU A 96 15.15 11.96 26.78
C LEU A 96 14.63 13.18 27.57
N GLU A 97 14.95 14.39 27.13
CA GLU A 97 14.47 15.65 27.72
C GLU A 97 12.94 15.79 27.56
N ASN A 98 12.40 15.53 26.37
CA ASN A 98 10.95 15.59 26.10
C ASN A 98 10.15 14.63 26.99
N TYR A 99 10.69 13.44 27.31
CA TYR A 99 10.09 12.49 28.24
C TYR A 99 10.43 12.79 29.69
N GLN A 100 11.22 13.83 29.96
CA GLN A 100 11.68 14.22 31.32
C GLN A 100 12.28 13.06 32.13
N LEU A 101 13.01 12.17 31.43
CA LEU A 101 13.61 11.00 32.08
C LEU A 101 14.72 11.43 33.05
N PRO A 102 14.95 10.71 34.18
CA PRO A 102 16.01 11.06 35.12
C PRO A 102 17.37 11.19 34.44
N HIS A 103 18.15 12.18 34.85
CA HIS A 103 19.53 12.40 34.37
C HIS A 103 19.66 12.70 32.86
N PHE A 104 18.61 13.11 32.15
CA PHE A 104 18.64 13.38 30.72
C PHE A 104 19.74 14.39 30.33
N GLY A 105 19.98 15.44 31.11
CA GLY A 105 21.02 16.43 30.86
C GLY A 105 22.45 15.88 30.88
N GLN A 106 22.63 14.68 31.44
CA GLN A 106 23.94 14.03 31.56
C GLN A 106 24.20 13.00 30.44
N PHE A 107 23.28 12.82 29.51
CA PHE A 107 23.42 11.83 28.42
C PHE A 107 24.67 12.08 27.55
N LYS A 108 24.99 13.33 27.29
CA LYS A 108 26.16 13.75 26.49
C LYS A 108 27.40 14.13 27.33
N GLU A 109 27.32 13.96 28.65
CA GLU A 109 28.39 14.39 29.54
C GLU A 109 29.68 13.61 29.31
N ASN A 110 30.82 14.33 29.17
CA ASN A 110 32.15 13.76 28.95
C ASN A 110 32.20 12.82 27.72
N LEU A 111 31.47 13.14 26.66
CA LEU A 111 31.45 12.37 25.42
C LEU A 111 32.35 13.03 24.38
N ASP A 112 33.24 12.23 23.79
CA ASP A 112 33.98 12.62 22.61
C ASP A 112 33.10 12.37 21.37
N MET A 113 32.54 13.44 20.81
CA MET A 113 31.66 13.36 19.64
C MET A 113 32.45 13.02 18.36
N SER A 114 33.78 13.14 18.36
CA SER A 114 34.62 12.74 17.23
C SER A 114 34.81 11.21 17.14
N ASP A 115 34.63 10.49 18.26
CA ASP A 115 34.61 9.02 18.28
C ASP A 115 33.25 8.46 17.84
N TYR A 116 32.85 8.79 16.62
CA TYR A 116 31.54 8.42 16.06
C TYR A 116 31.30 6.90 16.01
N LEU A 117 32.34 6.07 16.08
CA LEU A 117 32.20 4.62 16.06
C LEU A 117 31.74 4.03 17.41
N ASN A 118 31.95 4.74 18.52
CA ASN A 118 31.65 4.25 19.87
C ASN A 118 30.72 5.18 20.66
N ALA A 119 30.67 6.46 20.29
CA ALA A 119 30.06 7.52 21.11
C ALA A 119 28.60 7.23 21.50
N PHE A 120 27.78 6.72 20.57
CA PHE A 120 26.37 6.44 20.82
C PHE A 120 26.19 5.28 21.81
N GLY A 121 26.88 4.15 21.59
CA GLY A 121 26.84 2.99 22.48
C GLY A 121 27.36 3.30 23.87
N LEU A 122 28.45 4.08 23.94
CA LEU A 122 29.05 4.52 25.22
C LEU A 122 28.10 5.44 25.99
N SER A 123 27.43 6.38 25.32
CA SER A 123 26.42 7.25 25.94
C SER A 123 25.26 6.45 26.53
N LEU A 124 24.73 5.49 25.78
CA LEU A 124 23.65 4.61 26.24
C LEU A 124 24.08 3.81 27.48
N SER A 125 25.26 3.22 27.45
CA SER A 125 25.76 2.43 28.60
C SER A 125 25.97 3.30 29.85
N ARG A 126 26.58 4.49 29.71
CA ARG A 126 26.77 5.44 30.80
C ARG A 126 25.44 5.94 31.36
N TYR A 127 24.50 6.22 30.50
CA TYR A 127 23.16 6.68 30.89
C TYR A 127 22.41 5.58 31.64
N CYS A 128 22.35 4.35 31.11
CA CYS A 128 21.68 3.21 31.77
C CYS A 128 22.25 2.92 33.14
N ARG A 129 23.55 3.17 33.38
CA ARG A 129 24.18 2.99 34.69
C ARG A 129 23.67 3.95 35.76
N ARG A 130 23.14 5.12 35.34
CA ARG A 130 22.60 6.16 36.25
C ARG A 130 21.14 5.97 36.57
N LEU A 131 20.43 5.18 35.77
CA LEU A 131 19.01 4.94 35.94
C LEU A 131 18.75 3.90 37.04
N ASP A 132 17.71 4.14 37.83
CA ASP A 132 17.20 3.22 38.86
C ASP A 132 16.26 2.15 38.29
N LYS A 133 15.78 2.35 37.06
CA LYS A 133 14.94 1.39 36.31
C LYS A 133 15.51 1.13 34.93
N PRO A 134 15.26 -0.06 34.32
CA PRO A 134 15.75 -0.35 33.01
C PRO A 134 15.10 0.53 31.93
N LEU A 135 15.85 0.80 30.85
CA LEU A 135 15.44 1.66 29.75
C LEU A 135 14.94 0.84 28.56
N VAL A 136 13.81 1.22 27.98
CA VAL A 136 13.22 0.70 26.74
C VAL A 136 13.26 1.81 25.67
N ILE A 137 13.70 1.49 24.46
CA ILE A 137 13.85 2.48 23.39
C ILE A 137 13.07 2.06 22.16
N PHE A 138 12.33 2.98 21.59
CA PHE A 138 11.64 2.85 20.29
C PHE A 138 12.26 3.81 19.29
N PHE A 139 13.06 3.30 18.34
CA PHE A 139 13.61 4.07 17.23
C PHE A 139 12.68 3.97 16.02
N ASP A 140 11.99 5.05 15.72
CA ASP A 140 11.10 5.13 14.57
C ASP A 140 11.85 5.60 13.32
N GLU A 141 11.31 5.27 12.15
CA GLU A 141 11.86 5.63 10.83
C GLU A 141 13.32 5.15 10.64
N ALA A 142 13.64 3.94 11.12
CA ALA A 142 14.98 3.36 10.97
C ALA A 142 15.41 3.19 9.50
N ASP A 143 14.43 3.14 8.56
CA ASP A 143 14.65 3.09 7.11
C ASP A 143 15.25 4.39 6.55
N CYS A 144 15.20 5.49 7.29
CA CYS A 144 15.77 6.78 6.89
C CYS A 144 17.29 6.79 6.91
N LEU A 145 17.89 5.87 7.67
CA LEU A 145 19.34 5.76 7.75
C LEU A 145 19.93 5.26 6.43
N SER A 146 20.98 5.93 5.96
CA SER A 146 21.81 5.41 4.87
C SER A 146 22.45 4.09 5.29
N GLU A 147 22.95 3.32 4.33
CA GLU A 147 23.51 2.00 4.61
C GLU A 147 24.68 2.06 5.62
N ASP A 148 25.62 2.98 5.41
CA ASP A 148 26.79 3.11 6.29
C ASP A 148 26.41 3.61 7.69
N MET A 149 25.43 4.53 7.77
CA MET A 149 24.87 4.98 9.02
C MET A 149 24.17 3.84 9.78
N LEU A 150 23.34 3.07 9.09
CA LEU A 150 22.60 1.95 9.68
C LEU A 150 23.57 0.88 10.22
N ILE A 151 24.60 0.53 9.44
CA ILE A 151 25.63 -0.42 9.85
C ILE A 151 26.38 0.07 11.12
N SER A 152 26.82 1.33 11.11
CA SER A 152 27.52 1.92 12.25
C SER A 152 26.63 1.96 13.49
N PHE A 153 25.38 2.40 13.34
CA PHE A 153 24.39 2.44 14.41
C PHE A 153 24.13 1.05 15.01
N LEU A 154 23.87 0.06 14.17
CA LEU A 154 23.57 -1.31 14.63
C LEU A 154 24.78 -2.00 15.26
N ARG A 155 26.02 -1.70 14.80
CA ARG A 155 27.23 -2.25 15.43
C ARG A 155 27.40 -1.76 16.86
N GLN A 156 27.14 -0.49 17.14
CA GLN A 156 27.20 0.06 18.48
C GLN A 156 26.10 -0.53 19.39
N LEU A 157 24.87 -0.68 18.87
CA LEU A 157 23.80 -1.37 19.62
C LEU A 157 24.15 -2.82 19.90
N ARG A 158 24.78 -3.51 18.94
CA ARG A 158 25.21 -4.90 19.11
C ARG A 158 26.31 -5.04 20.15
N ASP A 159 27.34 -4.18 20.11
CA ASP A 159 28.41 -4.19 21.09
C ASP A 159 27.85 -4.05 22.51
N GLY A 160 27.00 -3.05 22.74
CA GLY A 160 26.33 -2.86 24.02
C GLY A 160 25.43 -4.03 24.43
N PHE A 161 24.70 -4.65 23.46
CA PHE A 161 23.85 -5.81 23.73
C PHE A 161 24.68 -7.03 24.20
N VAL A 162 25.79 -7.30 23.55
CA VAL A 162 26.68 -8.42 23.89
C VAL A 162 27.32 -8.23 25.29
N ASN A 163 27.73 -7.00 25.59
CA ASN A 163 28.40 -6.63 26.83
C ASN A 163 27.45 -6.28 27.98
N ARG A 164 26.13 -6.36 27.81
CA ARG A 164 25.13 -5.91 28.81
C ARG A 164 25.15 -6.64 30.16
N SER A 165 25.82 -7.80 30.21
CA SER A 165 26.04 -8.53 31.47
C SER A 165 27.13 -7.88 32.33
N ILE A 166 28.03 -7.09 31.74
CA ILE A 166 29.18 -6.44 32.38
C ILE A 166 28.90 -4.94 32.52
N ALA A 167 28.35 -4.34 31.49
CA ALA A 167 28.03 -2.92 31.43
C ALA A 167 26.52 -2.71 31.18
N PRO A 168 25.80 -1.95 32.01
CA PRO A 168 24.38 -1.68 31.82
C PRO A 168 24.07 -1.16 30.40
N PHE A 169 23.01 -1.65 29.81
CA PHE A 169 22.56 -1.25 28.46
C PHE A 169 21.03 -1.33 28.39
N PRO A 170 20.36 -0.73 27.39
CA PRO A 170 18.89 -0.75 27.32
C PRO A 170 18.32 -2.17 27.45
N GLN A 171 17.26 -2.31 28.21
CA GLN A 171 16.49 -3.53 28.46
C GLN A 171 16.00 -4.13 27.15
N SER A 172 15.38 -3.26 26.32
CA SER A 172 14.84 -3.62 25.03
C SER A 172 14.95 -2.46 24.06
N ILE A 173 15.17 -2.75 22.78
CA ILE A 173 15.20 -1.77 21.70
C ILE A 173 14.30 -2.29 20.57
N ALA A 174 13.37 -1.46 20.11
CA ALA A 174 12.62 -1.69 18.89
C ALA A 174 13.13 -0.77 17.77
N LEU A 175 13.46 -1.36 16.62
CA LEU A 175 13.69 -0.64 15.38
C LEU A 175 12.39 -0.66 14.57
N VAL A 176 11.88 0.51 14.19
CA VAL A 176 10.57 0.62 13.56
C VAL A 176 10.70 1.29 12.21
N GLY A 177 10.02 0.73 11.20
CA GLY A 177 10.08 1.22 9.84
C GLY A 177 9.06 0.56 8.92
N MET A 178 9.21 0.77 7.61
CA MET A 178 8.38 0.12 6.60
C MET A 178 8.89 -1.25 6.22
N ARG A 179 10.19 -1.51 6.42
CA ARG A 179 10.89 -2.69 5.90
C ARG A 179 11.06 -3.76 6.95
N ASN A 180 10.95 -5.01 6.51
CA ASN A 180 11.32 -6.16 7.31
C ASN A 180 12.86 -6.23 7.44
N LEU A 181 13.32 -6.90 8.49
CA LEU A 181 14.74 -7.21 8.72
C LEU A 181 15.45 -7.86 7.52
N ARG A 182 14.71 -8.62 6.69
CA ARG A 182 15.25 -9.26 5.48
C ARG A 182 15.70 -8.25 4.45
N ASP A 183 14.93 -7.20 4.22
CA ASP A 183 15.24 -6.14 3.25
C ASP A 183 16.50 -5.37 3.63
N TYR A 184 16.70 -5.11 4.92
CA TYR A 184 17.95 -4.51 5.38
C TYR A 184 19.16 -5.41 5.09
N LYS A 185 19.01 -6.73 5.30
CA LYS A 185 20.06 -7.71 5.00
C LYS A 185 20.35 -7.83 3.50
N ALA A 186 19.31 -7.81 2.66
CA ALA A 186 19.43 -7.89 1.21
C ALA A 186 20.17 -6.67 0.66
N ARG A 187 19.74 -5.45 1.03
CA ARG A 187 20.35 -4.20 0.60
C ARG A 187 21.85 -4.11 0.94
N ILE A 188 22.24 -4.53 2.14
CA ILE A 188 23.64 -4.55 2.57
C ILE A 188 24.46 -5.57 1.77
N ARG A 189 23.85 -6.68 1.31
CA ARG A 189 24.54 -7.71 0.50
C ARG A 189 24.75 -7.29 -0.95
N GLU A 190 23.78 -6.60 -1.57
CA GLU A 190 23.87 -6.14 -2.95
C GLU A 190 25.05 -5.19 -3.17
N ASN A 191 25.40 -4.38 -2.17
CA ASN A 191 26.44 -3.36 -2.27
C ASN A 191 27.83 -3.82 -1.75
N ARG A 192 27.94 -4.97 -1.07
CA ARG A 192 29.21 -5.46 -0.53
C ARG A 192 29.32 -6.98 -0.66
N GLU A 193 30.19 -7.45 -1.55
CA GLU A 193 30.48 -8.88 -1.77
C GLU A 193 31.01 -9.61 -0.51
N THR A 194 31.43 -8.90 0.51
CA THR A 194 32.02 -9.44 1.74
C THR A 194 31.59 -8.70 2.99
N LEU A 195 30.34 -8.90 3.42
CA LEU A 195 30.06 -8.74 4.84
C LEU A 195 30.54 -10.00 5.53
N GLY A 196 31.61 -9.88 6.32
CA GLY A 196 32.10 -10.97 7.18
C GLY A 196 30.94 -11.59 7.96
N THR A 197 31.12 -12.83 8.42
CA THR A 197 30.14 -13.73 9.05
C THR A 197 29.28 -13.14 10.20
N ALA A 198 29.58 -11.94 10.67
CA ALA A 198 28.92 -11.27 11.79
C ALA A 198 27.92 -10.18 11.32
N SER A 199 26.72 -10.59 10.90
CA SER A 199 25.63 -9.67 10.64
C SER A 199 25.30 -8.82 11.88
N PRO A 200 25.20 -7.48 11.77
CA PRO A 200 24.83 -6.62 12.90
C PRO A 200 23.40 -6.86 13.39
N PHE A 201 22.60 -7.57 12.60
CA PHE A 201 21.19 -7.90 12.91
C PHE A 201 20.99 -9.16 13.76
N ASN A 202 22.04 -9.88 14.14
CA ASN A 202 21.87 -11.14 14.90
C ASN A 202 21.43 -10.93 16.37
N ILE A 203 21.30 -9.68 16.82
CA ILE A 203 20.71 -9.32 18.11
C ILE A 203 19.19 -9.16 18.06
N ILE A 204 18.62 -9.11 16.85
CA ILE A 204 17.16 -8.97 16.64
C ILE A 204 16.50 -10.34 16.78
N ARG A 205 15.61 -10.48 17.74
CA ARG A 205 14.87 -11.72 18.04
C ARG A 205 13.78 -11.96 17.00
N GLU A 206 12.93 -10.97 16.77
CA GLU A 206 11.72 -11.08 15.96
C GLU A 206 11.48 -9.84 15.10
N SER A 207 10.69 -10.03 14.04
CA SER A 207 10.17 -8.96 13.21
C SER A 207 8.65 -9.02 13.23
N LEU A 208 8.05 -8.05 13.91
CA LEU A 208 6.61 -7.97 14.12
C LEU A 208 5.96 -7.11 13.04
N THR A 209 4.80 -7.54 12.54
CA THR A 209 4.01 -6.76 11.59
C THR A 209 2.86 -6.08 12.31
N LEU A 210 2.78 -4.75 12.21
CA LEU A 210 1.59 -4.02 12.65
C LEU A 210 0.50 -4.18 11.59
N ARG A 211 -0.55 -4.96 11.93
CA ARG A 211 -1.66 -5.23 11.02
C ARG A 211 -2.60 -4.03 10.84
N ASN A 212 -3.37 -4.04 9.77
CA ASN A 212 -4.51 -3.15 9.57
C ASN A 212 -5.61 -3.40 10.61
N PHE A 213 -6.60 -2.52 10.68
CA PHE A 213 -7.79 -2.73 11.50
C PHE A 213 -8.60 -3.93 11.01
N THR A 214 -9.20 -4.64 11.93
CA THR A 214 -10.27 -5.60 11.63
C THR A 214 -11.59 -4.85 11.40
N GLU A 215 -12.59 -5.54 10.86
CA GLU A 215 -13.94 -4.99 10.69
C GLU A 215 -14.53 -4.49 12.02
N GLU A 216 -14.36 -5.28 13.08
CA GLU A 216 -14.83 -4.91 14.43
C GLU A 216 -14.09 -3.69 14.99
N GLU A 217 -12.81 -3.53 14.65
CA GLU A 217 -12.06 -2.34 15.04
C GLU A 217 -12.52 -1.08 14.29
N VAL A 218 -12.82 -1.19 12.98
CA VAL A 218 -13.42 -0.08 12.22
C VAL A 218 -14.77 0.31 12.81
N LYS A 219 -15.61 -0.66 13.12
CA LYS A 219 -16.90 -0.43 13.78
C LYS A 219 -16.73 0.26 15.14
N LYS A 220 -15.80 -0.21 15.97
CA LYS A 220 -15.50 0.44 17.27
C LYS A 220 -14.99 1.88 17.10
N LEU A 221 -14.17 2.13 16.07
CA LEU A 221 -13.66 3.47 15.80
C LEU A 221 -14.80 4.45 15.43
N TYR A 222 -15.68 4.05 14.53
CA TYR A 222 -16.83 4.86 14.11
C TYR A 222 -17.87 5.00 15.22
N GLN A 223 -18.01 3.97 16.07
CA GLN A 223 -18.90 4.03 17.23
C GLN A 223 -18.48 5.12 18.24
N GLN A 224 -17.18 5.40 18.42
CA GLN A 224 -16.72 6.50 19.27
C GLN A 224 -17.28 7.86 18.80
N HIS A 225 -17.37 8.08 17.48
CA HIS A 225 -17.99 9.28 16.94
C HIS A 225 -19.50 9.31 17.19
N THR A 226 -20.18 8.18 16.97
CA THR A 226 -21.62 8.06 17.26
C THR A 226 -21.92 8.33 18.73
N ASP A 227 -21.12 7.78 19.65
CA ASP A 227 -21.30 7.95 21.10
C ASP A 227 -21.11 9.41 21.53
N GLU A 228 -20.21 10.15 20.88
CA GLU A 228 -19.95 11.56 21.22
C GLU A 228 -20.93 12.54 20.57
N THR A 229 -21.36 12.28 19.33
CA THR A 229 -22.11 13.25 18.50
C THR A 229 -23.58 12.88 18.31
N GLY A 230 -23.94 11.62 18.49
CA GLY A 230 -25.24 11.06 18.15
C GLY A 230 -25.39 10.71 16.65
N GLN A 231 -24.41 11.05 15.78
CA GLN A 231 -24.47 10.73 14.36
C GLN A 231 -24.28 9.24 14.13
N ILE A 232 -25.20 8.61 13.44
CA ILE A 232 -25.18 7.18 13.16
C ILE A 232 -24.42 6.91 11.87
N PHE A 233 -23.44 6.01 11.91
CA PHE A 233 -22.93 5.33 10.72
C PHE A 233 -23.81 4.12 10.46
N GLU A 234 -24.50 4.07 9.32
CA GLU A 234 -25.29 2.90 8.93
C GLU A 234 -24.40 1.66 8.81
N LYS A 235 -24.96 0.49 9.11
CA LYS A 235 -24.23 -0.78 9.03
C LYS A 235 -23.60 -0.99 7.66
N SER A 236 -24.35 -0.70 6.58
CA SER A 236 -23.88 -0.77 5.19
C SER A 236 -22.71 0.17 4.90
N ALA A 237 -22.69 1.36 5.52
CA ALA A 237 -21.60 2.32 5.39
C ALA A 237 -20.32 1.80 6.05
N VAL A 238 -20.42 1.20 7.24
CA VAL A 238 -19.27 0.62 7.96
C VAL A 238 -18.71 -0.58 7.20
N GLU A 239 -19.58 -1.48 6.75
CA GLU A 239 -19.21 -2.66 5.96
C GLU A 239 -18.49 -2.25 4.66
N LEU A 240 -19.04 -1.29 3.91
CA LEU A 240 -18.42 -0.79 2.68
C LEU A 240 -17.08 -0.10 2.96
N ALA A 241 -16.98 0.72 4.01
CA ALA A 241 -15.72 1.35 4.38
C ALA A 241 -14.63 0.32 4.71
N PHE A 242 -14.97 -0.75 5.44
CA PHE A 242 -14.04 -1.84 5.70
C PHE A 242 -13.67 -2.60 4.42
N GLU A 243 -14.64 -3.00 3.62
CA GLU A 243 -14.43 -3.71 2.36
C GLU A 243 -13.46 -2.95 1.45
N GLN A 244 -13.68 -1.66 1.25
CA GLN A 244 -12.90 -0.83 0.35
C GLN A 244 -11.51 -0.47 0.87
N THR A 245 -11.34 -0.35 2.19
CA THR A 245 -10.06 -0.01 2.82
C THR A 245 -9.25 -1.22 3.27
N GLN A 246 -9.88 -2.39 3.43
CA GLN A 246 -9.30 -3.56 4.11
C GLN A 246 -8.68 -3.17 5.48
N GLY A 247 -9.34 -2.23 6.15
CA GLY A 247 -8.94 -1.74 7.46
C GLY A 247 -7.67 -0.89 7.49
N GLN A 248 -7.17 -0.39 6.34
CA GLN A 248 -6.00 0.49 6.34
C GLN A 248 -6.32 1.77 7.13
N PRO A 249 -5.59 2.04 8.24
CA PRO A 249 -6.02 3.02 9.24
C PRO A 249 -6.21 4.43 8.70
N TRP A 250 -5.32 4.90 7.83
CA TRP A 250 -5.43 6.22 7.24
C TRP A 250 -6.67 6.34 6.33
N LEU A 251 -6.91 5.33 5.49
CA LEU A 251 -8.09 5.33 4.59
C LEU A 251 -9.39 5.30 5.40
N VAL A 252 -9.46 4.50 6.46
CA VAL A 252 -10.63 4.44 7.36
C VAL A 252 -10.92 5.82 7.96
N ASN A 253 -9.90 6.49 8.49
CA ASN A 253 -10.04 7.84 9.03
C ASN A 253 -10.35 8.87 7.93
N ALA A 254 -9.71 8.78 6.76
CA ALA A 254 -9.90 9.73 5.67
C ALA A 254 -11.33 9.72 5.13
N ILE A 255 -11.94 8.54 4.97
CA ILE A 255 -13.35 8.40 4.58
C ILE A 255 -14.27 9.06 5.59
N ALA A 256 -14.10 8.74 6.88
CA ALA A 256 -14.93 9.32 7.94
C ALA A 256 -14.74 10.85 8.04
N CYS A 257 -13.51 11.35 7.98
CA CYS A 257 -13.20 12.78 7.97
C CYS A 257 -13.84 13.49 6.77
N GLU A 258 -13.73 12.91 5.57
CA GLU A 258 -14.32 13.47 4.35
C GLU A 258 -15.83 13.62 4.48
N ILE A 259 -16.51 12.61 5.01
CA ILE A 259 -17.97 12.64 5.17
C ILE A 259 -18.37 13.60 6.27
N THR A 260 -17.85 13.43 7.49
CA THR A 260 -18.35 14.14 8.66
C THR A 260 -17.98 15.63 8.66
N GLU A 261 -16.77 15.97 8.18
CA GLU A 261 -16.30 17.35 8.24
C GLU A 261 -16.50 18.13 6.94
N ARG A 262 -16.34 17.49 5.77
CA ARG A 262 -16.35 18.18 4.48
C ARG A 262 -17.67 18.08 3.76
N GLN A 263 -18.24 16.88 3.61
CA GLN A 263 -19.53 16.69 2.95
C GLN A 263 -20.67 17.22 3.84
N LEU A 264 -20.76 16.75 5.07
CA LEU A 264 -21.83 17.12 6.01
C LEU A 264 -21.52 18.35 6.86
N LYS A 265 -20.28 18.89 6.79
CA LYS A 265 -19.88 20.12 7.52
C LYS A 265 -20.26 20.11 8.99
N LYS A 266 -20.11 18.92 9.63
CA LYS A 266 -20.48 18.66 11.05
C LYS A 266 -21.99 18.77 11.34
N ASP A 267 -22.84 18.56 10.33
CA ASP A 267 -24.27 18.34 10.58
C ASP A 267 -24.47 16.86 11.01
N PHE A 268 -24.44 16.63 12.28
CA PHE A 268 -24.54 15.29 12.87
C PHE A 268 -25.96 14.74 12.93
N SER A 269 -26.96 15.50 12.47
CA SER A 269 -28.34 15.02 12.37
C SER A 269 -28.56 14.06 11.19
N ILE A 270 -27.63 14.07 10.21
CA ILE A 270 -27.71 13.26 8.99
C ILE A 270 -26.92 11.96 9.21
N PRO A 271 -27.54 10.78 9.07
CA PRO A 271 -26.83 9.51 9.16
C PRO A 271 -25.86 9.34 8.00
N VAL A 272 -24.74 8.68 8.26
CA VAL A 272 -23.74 8.35 7.21
C VAL A 272 -24.16 7.09 6.49
N THR A 273 -24.36 7.18 5.17
CA THR A 273 -24.82 6.09 4.29
C THR A 273 -23.69 5.49 3.45
N ALA A 274 -23.95 4.35 2.83
CA ALA A 274 -23.00 3.69 1.91
C ALA A 274 -22.70 4.53 0.67
N GLU A 275 -23.68 5.30 0.16
CA GLU A 275 -23.52 6.21 -0.97
C GLU A 275 -22.51 7.31 -0.63
N MET A 276 -22.58 7.89 0.57
CA MET A 276 -21.61 8.90 1.05
C MET A 276 -20.21 8.33 1.15
N VAL A 277 -20.07 7.08 1.59
CA VAL A 277 -18.77 6.37 1.62
C VAL A 277 -18.22 6.23 0.20
N SER A 278 -19.04 5.83 -0.77
CA SER A 278 -18.62 5.70 -2.17
C SER A 278 -18.17 7.03 -2.76
N GLU A 279 -18.90 8.13 -2.50
CA GLU A 279 -18.55 9.48 -2.94
C GLU A 279 -17.25 9.98 -2.27
N ALA A 280 -17.07 9.72 -0.98
CA ALA A 280 -15.86 10.08 -0.25
C ALA A 280 -14.64 9.36 -0.83
N ILE A 281 -14.74 8.07 -1.15
CA ILE A 281 -13.68 7.29 -1.78
C ILE A 281 -13.29 7.91 -3.13
N GLN A 282 -14.25 8.23 -3.99
CA GLN A 282 -13.97 8.86 -5.28
C GLN A 282 -13.27 10.22 -5.09
N THR A 283 -13.73 11.02 -4.12
CA THR A 283 -13.12 12.31 -3.81
C THR A 283 -11.66 12.17 -3.36
N ILE A 284 -11.36 11.20 -2.47
CA ILE A 284 -10.01 10.93 -1.97
C ILE A 284 -9.08 10.49 -3.11
N ILE A 285 -9.55 9.61 -3.99
CA ILE A 285 -8.79 9.14 -5.16
C ILE A 285 -8.46 10.29 -6.10
N LEU A 286 -9.46 11.13 -6.44
CA LEU A 286 -9.30 12.23 -7.40
C LEU A 286 -8.43 13.36 -6.85
N ARG A 287 -8.52 13.65 -5.55
CA ARG A 287 -7.74 14.72 -4.90
C ARG A 287 -6.26 14.40 -4.79
N ARG A 288 -5.86 13.14 -4.91
CA ARG A 288 -4.47 12.67 -4.79
C ARG A 288 -3.82 13.13 -3.48
N ASP A 289 -4.43 12.80 -2.37
CA ASP A 289 -3.84 13.10 -1.07
C ASP A 289 -2.43 12.50 -0.94
N VAL A 290 -1.61 13.06 -0.06
CA VAL A 290 -0.19 12.69 0.14
C VAL A 290 0.03 11.17 0.23
N HIS A 291 -0.91 10.45 0.84
CA HIS A 291 -0.88 8.99 0.91
C HIS A 291 -0.94 8.32 -0.47
N ILE A 292 -1.83 8.82 -1.32
CA ILE A 292 -1.99 8.33 -2.69
C ILE A 292 -0.77 8.68 -3.56
N ASP A 293 -0.25 9.91 -3.46
CA ASP A 293 0.95 10.31 -4.21
C ASP A 293 2.18 9.46 -3.85
N GLN A 294 2.37 9.14 -2.57
CA GLN A 294 3.46 8.27 -2.15
C GLN A 294 3.35 6.85 -2.70
N LEU A 295 2.11 6.33 -2.83
CA LEU A 295 1.85 5.05 -3.49
C LEU A 295 2.25 5.12 -4.97
N LEU A 296 1.91 6.22 -5.66
CA LEU A 296 2.24 6.45 -7.06
C LEU A 296 3.75 6.46 -7.32
N ASP A 297 4.52 7.06 -6.42
CA ASP A 297 5.98 7.06 -6.54
C ASP A 297 6.57 5.66 -6.41
N LYS A 298 5.99 4.81 -5.56
CA LYS A 298 6.42 3.42 -5.42
C LYS A 298 6.17 2.58 -6.68
N LEU A 299 5.12 2.87 -7.44
CA LEU A 299 4.83 2.18 -8.70
C LEU A 299 5.90 2.41 -9.79
N LYS A 300 6.77 3.42 -9.63
CA LYS A 300 7.88 3.70 -10.56
C LYS A 300 9.09 2.80 -10.31
N GLU A 301 9.18 2.16 -9.15
CA GLU A 301 10.30 1.28 -8.80
C GLU A 301 10.23 -0.05 -9.60
N GLU A 302 11.33 -0.45 -10.26
CA GLU A 302 11.39 -1.66 -11.08
C GLU A 302 11.01 -2.93 -10.29
N ARG A 303 11.46 -3.05 -9.05
CA ARG A 303 11.11 -4.18 -8.18
C ARG A 303 9.62 -4.24 -7.84
N VAL A 304 8.93 -3.09 -7.78
CA VAL A 304 7.48 -3.02 -7.58
C VAL A 304 6.77 -3.43 -8.87
N GLN A 305 7.25 -2.98 -10.02
CA GLN A 305 6.68 -3.31 -11.32
C GLN A 305 6.71 -4.82 -11.59
N LYS A 306 7.82 -5.51 -11.24
CA LYS A 306 7.96 -6.97 -11.37
C LYS A 306 6.88 -7.77 -10.64
N VAL A 307 6.28 -7.20 -9.61
CA VAL A 307 5.22 -7.85 -8.82
C VAL A 307 3.83 -7.37 -9.22
N ILE A 308 3.65 -6.07 -9.41
CA ILE A 308 2.36 -5.48 -9.74
C ILE A 308 1.89 -5.89 -11.14
N GLU A 309 2.79 -5.98 -12.11
CA GLU A 309 2.43 -6.31 -13.48
C GLU A 309 1.82 -7.72 -13.62
N PRO A 310 2.45 -8.80 -13.14
CA PRO A 310 1.84 -10.13 -13.17
C PRO A 310 0.53 -10.19 -12.36
N MET A 311 0.44 -9.48 -11.23
CA MET A 311 -0.80 -9.41 -10.46
C MET A 311 -1.94 -8.80 -11.30
N MET A 312 -1.68 -7.71 -12.00
CA MET A 312 -2.67 -7.05 -12.87
C MET A 312 -3.12 -7.94 -14.03
N LEU A 313 -2.24 -8.80 -14.51
CA LEU A 313 -2.55 -9.79 -15.57
C LEU A 313 -3.30 -11.03 -15.03
N GLY A 314 -3.64 -11.08 -13.76
CA GLY A 314 -4.23 -12.25 -13.12
C GLY A 314 -3.25 -13.43 -12.98
N GLU A 315 -1.93 -13.16 -13.10
CA GLU A 315 -0.86 -14.14 -12.98
C GLU A 315 -0.20 -14.15 -11.60
N GLY A 316 -0.80 -13.48 -10.64
CA GLY A 316 -0.30 -13.40 -9.27
C GLY A 316 -0.01 -14.77 -8.61
N GLY A 317 -0.66 -15.84 -9.08
CA GLY A 317 -0.36 -17.21 -8.65
C GLY A 317 0.99 -17.76 -9.09
N LYS A 318 1.65 -17.11 -10.09
CA LYS A 318 2.98 -17.49 -10.59
C LYS A 318 4.12 -16.73 -9.92
N LEU A 319 3.80 -15.73 -9.09
CA LEU A 319 4.79 -14.94 -8.38
C LEU A 319 5.53 -15.81 -7.35
N ASP A 320 6.84 -15.67 -7.35
CA ASP A 320 7.67 -16.27 -6.28
C ASP A 320 7.47 -15.49 -4.97
N ARG A 321 6.68 -16.07 -4.08
CA ARG A 321 6.36 -15.50 -2.75
C ARG A 321 7.54 -15.47 -1.80
N MET A 322 8.64 -16.14 -2.13
CA MET A 322 9.87 -16.15 -1.36
C MET A 322 10.83 -15.05 -1.82
N SER A 323 10.60 -14.44 -2.98
CA SER A 323 11.46 -13.38 -3.51
C SER A 323 11.45 -12.13 -2.63
N ASP A 324 12.59 -11.44 -2.58
CA ASP A 324 12.72 -10.19 -1.82
C ASP A 324 11.81 -9.09 -2.40
N ASP A 325 11.62 -9.06 -3.72
CA ASP A 325 10.71 -8.10 -4.37
C ASP A 325 9.26 -8.30 -3.96
N PHE A 326 8.79 -9.55 -3.92
CA PHE A 326 7.43 -9.87 -3.46
C PHE A 326 7.21 -9.43 -2.01
N ASN A 327 8.13 -9.79 -1.13
CA ASN A 327 8.03 -9.43 0.28
C ASN A 327 8.10 -7.90 0.48
N TYR A 328 8.96 -7.21 -0.26
CA TYR A 328 9.03 -5.76 -0.24
C TYR A 328 7.70 -5.10 -0.62
N VAL A 329 7.08 -5.52 -1.73
CA VAL A 329 5.80 -4.96 -2.20
C VAL A 329 4.65 -5.26 -1.22
N LYS A 330 4.70 -6.43 -0.58
CA LYS A 330 3.77 -6.81 0.49
C LYS A 330 3.96 -5.95 1.74
N ASP A 331 5.20 -5.72 2.18
CA ASP A 331 5.52 -4.91 3.36
C ASP A 331 5.16 -3.42 3.14
N LEU A 332 5.22 -2.94 1.88
CA LEU A 332 4.65 -1.64 1.51
C LEU A 332 3.12 -1.58 1.60
N GLY A 333 2.43 -2.71 1.75
CA GLY A 333 0.98 -2.80 1.79
C GLY A 333 0.30 -2.65 0.43
N LEU A 334 1.07 -2.70 -0.69
CA LEU A 334 0.54 -2.56 -2.05
C LEU A 334 -0.21 -3.80 -2.50
N ILE A 335 0.20 -4.96 -2.00
CA ILE A 335 -0.42 -6.26 -2.28
C ILE A 335 -0.73 -7.01 -0.99
N ARG A 336 -1.68 -7.93 -1.09
CA ARG A 336 -1.99 -8.93 -0.06
C ARG A 336 -2.32 -10.27 -0.71
N LEU A 337 -2.35 -11.31 0.10
CA LEU A 337 -2.95 -12.57 -0.31
C LEU A 337 -4.46 -12.49 -0.11
N ASP A 338 -5.23 -13.14 -0.98
CA ASP A 338 -6.67 -13.29 -0.79
C ASP A 338 -7.00 -14.13 0.46
N ALA A 339 -8.28 -14.22 0.81
CA ALA A 339 -8.73 -14.97 1.99
C ALA A 339 -8.32 -16.45 1.99
N ASP A 340 -8.19 -17.05 0.81
CA ASP A 340 -7.76 -18.44 0.62
C ASP A 340 -6.22 -18.58 0.50
N ASN A 341 -5.46 -17.51 0.60
CA ASN A 341 -4.01 -17.46 0.37
C ASN A 341 -3.56 -18.01 -1.01
N LYS A 342 -4.45 -17.98 -2.01
CA LYS A 342 -4.19 -18.54 -3.35
C LYS A 342 -3.77 -17.49 -4.36
N ALA A 343 -4.42 -16.33 -4.33
CA ALA A 343 -4.14 -15.25 -5.27
C ALA A 343 -3.46 -14.05 -4.58
N VAL A 344 -2.64 -13.35 -5.36
CA VAL A 344 -2.07 -12.05 -4.99
C VAL A 344 -3.02 -10.99 -5.54
N VAL A 345 -3.48 -10.12 -4.66
CA VAL A 345 -4.43 -9.06 -4.96
C VAL A 345 -3.92 -7.72 -4.45
N PRO A 346 -4.44 -6.57 -4.93
CA PRO A 346 -4.11 -5.27 -4.35
C PRO A 346 -4.33 -5.24 -2.85
N GLY A 347 -3.55 -4.47 -2.12
CA GLY A 347 -3.63 -4.35 -0.66
C GLY A 347 -5.04 -4.00 -0.17
N ASN A 348 -5.75 -3.18 -0.95
CA ASN A 348 -7.18 -2.91 -0.81
C ASN A 348 -7.77 -2.46 -2.17
N PRO A 349 -9.10 -2.44 -2.34
CA PRO A 349 -9.76 -1.99 -3.56
C PRO A 349 -9.39 -0.56 -4.00
N ILE A 350 -9.24 0.37 -3.05
CA ILE A 350 -8.83 1.76 -3.36
C ILE A 350 -7.45 1.79 -4.00
N TYR A 351 -6.47 1.02 -3.49
CA TYR A 351 -5.15 0.92 -4.11
C TYR A 351 -5.21 0.29 -5.50
N GLY A 352 -6.02 -0.75 -5.67
CA GLY A 352 -6.27 -1.35 -6.98
C GLY A 352 -6.75 -0.30 -7.99
N GLU A 353 -7.74 0.50 -7.61
CA GLU A 353 -8.28 1.57 -8.46
C GLU A 353 -7.23 2.65 -8.76
N VAL A 354 -6.46 3.08 -7.76
CA VAL A 354 -5.38 4.07 -7.93
C VAL A 354 -4.30 3.55 -8.88
N ILE A 355 -3.83 2.31 -8.68
CA ILE A 355 -2.82 1.67 -9.53
C ILE A 355 -3.27 1.73 -10.99
N ILE A 356 -4.50 1.29 -11.24
CA ILE A 356 -5.03 1.21 -12.59
C ILE A 356 -5.22 2.60 -13.20
N ARG A 357 -5.86 3.53 -12.48
CA ARG A 357 -6.06 4.92 -12.98
C ARG A 357 -4.73 5.58 -13.34
N THR A 358 -3.71 5.37 -12.52
CA THR A 358 -2.39 5.99 -12.76
C THR A 358 -1.71 5.42 -13.97
N LEU A 359 -1.67 4.10 -14.09
CA LEU A 359 -1.07 3.45 -15.24
C LEU A 359 -1.84 3.79 -16.53
N THR A 360 -3.16 3.90 -16.45
CA THR A 360 -4.01 4.29 -17.57
C THR A 360 -3.88 5.78 -17.91
N TYR A 361 -3.79 6.67 -16.91
CA TYR A 361 -3.66 8.11 -17.13
C TYR A 361 -2.37 8.48 -17.84
N ASN A 362 -1.24 7.89 -17.45
CA ASN A 362 0.03 8.10 -18.15
C ASN A 362 -0.07 7.72 -19.63
N GLN A 363 -0.85 6.69 -19.93
CA GLN A 363 -1.12 6.26 -21.30
C GLN A 363 -2.11 7.18 -22.02
N GLN A 364 -3.16 7.65 -21.34
CA GLN A 364 -4.09 8.64 -21.90
C GLN A 364 -3.39 9.94 -22.29
N MET A 365 -2.45 10.43 -21.48
CA MET A 365 -1.69 11.64 -21.82
C MET A 365 -0.81 11.43 -23.06
N THR A 366 -0.22 10.26 -23.20
CA THR A 366 0.53 9.90 -24.42
C THR A 366 -0.40 9.79 -25.63
N LEU A 367 -1.62 9.26 -25.45
CA LEU A 367 -2.65 9.17 -26.48
C LEU A 367 -3.22 10.54 -26.86
N GLN A 368 -3.39 11.47 -25.91
CA GLN A 368 -3.92 12.81 -26.17
C GLN A 368 -2.98 13.68 -27.01
N SER A 369 -1.69 13.43 -26.95
CA SER A 369 -0.69 14.12 -27.77
C SER A 369 -0.53 13.54 -29.17
N ASP A 370 -1.26 12.46 -29.48
CA ASP A 370 -1.14 11.75 -30.76
C ASP A 370 -2.31 12.15 -31.69
N GLU A 371 -2.02 12.90 -32.75
CA GLU A 371 -2.97 13.36 -33.77
C GLU A 371 -3.81 12.22 -34.41
N ARG A 372 -3.34 10.97 -34.29
CA ARG A 372 -4.03 9.78 -34.78
C ARG A 372 -5.33 9.46 -34.04
N PHE A 373 -5.56 10.05 -32.84
CA PHE A 373 -6.80 9.90 -32.07
C PHE A 373 -7.93 10.86 -32.46
N GLU A 374 -7.67 11.86 -33.30
CA GLU A 374 -8.68 12.85 -33.70
C GLU A 374 -9.84 12.22 -34.50
N HIS A 375 -9.66 11.01 -35.03
CA HIS A 375 -10.65 10.33 -35.89
C HIS A 375 -11.67 9.47 -35.13
N TYR A 376 -11.56 9.33 -33.79
CA TYR A 376 -12.50 8.52 -33.01
C TYR A 376 -13.55 9.39 -32.34
N ASP A 377 -14.61 9.70 -33.08
CA ASP A 377 -15.68 10.60 -32.64
C ASP A 377 -16.76 9.88 -31.84
N MET A 378 -17.10 10.38 -30.68
CA MET A 378 -18.07 9.84 -29.71
C MET A 378 -19.46 9.52 -30.29
N PRO A 379 -20.08 10.39 -31.11
CA PRO A 379 -21.43 10.16 -31.65
C PRO A 379 -21.57 8.89 -32.47
N LYS A 380 -20.46 8.42 -33.06
CA LYS A 380 -20.39 7.24 -33.93
C LYS A 380 -20.84 5.96 -33.23
N TYR A 381 -20.53 5.83 -31.92
CA TYR A 381 -20.75 4.60 -31.15
C TYR A 381 -22.11 4.56 -30.44
N TYR A 382 -22.90 5.62 -30.50
CA TYR A 382 -24.16 5.69 -29.80
C TYR A 382 -25.34 5.61 -30.79
N LYS A 383 -26.18 4.58 -30.63
CA LYS A 383 -27.41 4.38 -31.41
C LYS A 383 -28.54 3.98 -30.47
N ASN A 384 -29.68 4.71 -30.55
CA ASN A 384 -30.91 4.36 -29.82
C ASN A 384 -30.68 4.11 -28.31
N ASP A 385 -29.96 4.99 -27.62
CA ASP A 385 -29.63 4.89 -26.21
C ASP A 385 -28.84 3.60 -25.85
N ARG A 386 -28.08 3.08 -26.79
CA ARG A 386 -27.16 1.94 -26.61
C ARG A 386 -25.80 2.26 -27.17
N VAL A 387 -24.78 1.61 -26.60
CA VAL A 387 -23.43 1.62 -27.15
C VAL A 387 -23.32 0.50 -28.19
N ASP A 388 -22.85 0.82 -29.38
CA ASP A 388 -22.45 -0.17 -30.39
C ASP A 388 -21.04 -0.68 -30.05
N MET A 389 -21.01 -1.64 -29.11
CA MET A 389 -19.75 -2.20 -28.62
C MET A 389 -18.97 -2.93 -29.71
N ASN A 390 -19.65 -3.52 -30.68
CA ASN A 390 -18.99 -4.24 -31.78
C ASN A 390 -18.21 -3.26 -32.67
N LEU A 391 -18.85 -2.13 -33.05
CA LEU A 391 -18.18 -1.09 -33.80
C LEU A 391 -17.02 -0.47 -33.01
N LEU A 392 -17.21 -0.23 -31.71
CA LEU A 392 -16.19 0.32 -30.82
C LEU A 392 -14.94 -0.58 -30.73
N LEU A 393 -15.15 -1.89 -30.56
CA LEU A 393 -14.05 -2.84 -30.48
C LEU A 393 -13.41 -3.14 -31.83
N GLN A 394 -14.13 -3.00 -32.96
CA GLN A 394 -13.54 -3.03 -34.29
C GLN A 394 -12.57 -1.87 -34.50
N ASP A 395 -12.97 -0.67 -34.13
CA ASP A 395 -12.09 0.50 -34.21
C ASP A 395 -10.88 0.36 -33.26
N PHE A 396 -11.07 -0.25 -32.09
CA PHE A 396 -9.96 -0.58 -31.22
C PHE A 396 -9.00 -1.59 -31.84
N GLN A 397 -9.50 -2.64 -32.53
CA GLN A 397 -8.64 -3.60 -33.24
C GLN A 397 -7.77 -2.91 -34.30
N GLN A 398 -8.35 -1.99 -35.07
CA GLN A 398 -7.60 -1.23 -36.06
C GLN A 398 -6.56 -0.33 -35.40
N PHE A 399 -6.95 0.39 -34.36
CA PHE A 399 -6.05 1.21 -33.58
C PHE A 399 -4.88 0.39 -33.00
N TRP A 400 -5.16 -0.79 -32.43
CA TRP A 400 -4.16 -1.69 -31.87
C TRP A 400 -3.19 -2.19 -32.94
N ARG A 401 -3.70 -2.58 -34.12
CA ARG A 401 -2.88 -2.99 -35.25
C ARG A 401 -1.86 -1.93 -35.69
N GLU A 402 -2.29 -0.69 -35.73
CA GLU A 402 -1.48 0.45 -36.20
C GLU A 402 -0.42 0.91 -35.20
N ASN A 403 -0.62 0.64 -33.91
CA ASN A 403 0.14 1.30 -32.86
C ASN A 403 0.81 0.36 -31.85
N SER A 404 0.54 -0.94 -31.86
CA SER A 404 0.94 -1.87 -30.80
C SER A 404 2.46 -1.94 -30.59
N ASP A 405 3.26 -1.92 -31.65
CA ASP A 405 4.72 -2.06 -31.56
C ASP A 405 5.36 -0.88 -30.82
N ILE A 406 4.93 0.34 -31.18
CA ILE A 406 5.42 1.58 -30.57
C ILE A 406 5.09 1.62 -29.08
N TRP A 407 3.95 1.06 -28.70
CA TRP A 407 3.44 1.18 -27.35
C TRP A 407 3.96 0.12 -26.42
N GLN A 408 4.20 -1.08 -26.92
CA GLN A 408 4.85 -2.14 -26.15
C GLN A 408 6.31 -1.80 -25.80
N GLU A 409 7.02 -1.06 -26.65
CA GLU A 409 8.40 -0.65 -26.40
C GLU A 409 8.54 0.55 -25.43
N ARG A 410 7.56 1.43 -25.39
CA ARG A 410 7.62 2.69 -24.63
C ARG A 410 7.18 2.57 -23.16
N TYR A 411 6.49 1.50 -22.77
CA TYR A 411 5.90 1.39 -21.45
C TYR A 411 6.72 0.59 -20.46
N GLN A 412 6.73 1.10 -19.21
CA GLN A 412 7.35 0.41 -18.09
C GLN A 412 6.64 -0.91 -17.77
N TYR A 413 5.32 -0.99 -17.98
CA TYR A 413 4.48 -2.15 -17.72
C TYR A 413 4.14 -2.90 -19.03
N ARG A 414 5.15 -3.46 -19.66
CA ARG A 414 5.06 -4.06 -21.02
C ARG A 414 4.06 -5.20 -21.10
N GLU A 415 3.98 -6.05 -20.09
CA GLU A 415 3.07 -7.21 -20.09
C GLU A 415 1.61 -6.77 -19.92
N ALA A 416 1.35 -5.74 -19.12
CA ALA A 416 0.02 -5.20 -18.91
C ALA A 416 -0.42 -4.17 -19.98
N ALA A 417 0.48 -3.77 -20.88
CA ALA A 417 0.21 -2.73 -21.88
C ALA A 417 -1.09 -2.95 -22.70
N PRO A 418 -1.39 -4.13 -23.23
CA PRO A 418 -2.63 -4.35 -23.99
C PRO A 418 -3.89 -4.02 -23.20
N HIS A 419 -3.96 -4.46 -21.94
CA HIS A 419 -5.08 -4.20 -21.04
C HIS A 419 -5.24 -2.71 -20.75
N LEU A 420 -4.12 -2.05 -20.43
CA LEU A 420 -4.10 -0.63 -20.08
C LEU A 420 -4.46 0.25 -21.27
N ILE A 421 -4.04 -0.13 -22.47
CA ILE A 421 -4.33 0.61 -23.71
C ILE A 421 -5.81 0.47 -24.07
N LEU A 422 -6.38 -0.74 -24.04
CA LEU A 422 -7.82 -0.92 -24.27
C LEU A 422 -8.62 -0.07 -23.28
N GLN A 423 -8.23 -0.10 -22.03
CA GLN A 423 -8.91 0.68 -20.99
C GLN A 423 -8.79 2.19 -21.22
N ALA A 424 -7.59 2.69 -21.58
CA ALA A 424 -7.37 4.10 -21.90
C ALA A 424 -8.22 4.53 -23.11
N PHE A 425 -8.30 3.68 -24.14
CA PHE A 425 -9.12 3.90 -25.32
C PHE A 425 -10.61 4.03 -24.95
N LEU A 426 -11.12 3.08 -24.16
CA LEU A 426 -12.51 3.10 -23.71
C LEU A 426 -12.82 4.32 -22.84
N GLN A 427 -11.97 4.64 -21.86
CA GLN A 427 -12.17 5.80 -20.99
C GLN A 427 -12.20 7.12 -21.77
N ARG A 428 -11.35 7.27 -22.77
CA ARG A 428 -11.37 8.47 -23.63
C ARG A 428 -12.70 8.63 -24.32
N ILE A 429 -13.25 7.56 -24.86
CA ILE A 429 -14.51 7.59 -25.59
C ILE A 429 -15.69 7.89 -24.65
N PHE A 430 -15.66 7.40 -23.41
CA PHE A 430 -16.75 7.55 -22.45
C PHE A 430 -16.67 8.78 -21.54
N ASN A 431 -15.55 9.51 -21.48
CA ASN A 431 -15.35 10.71 -20.65
C ASN A 431 -16.35 11.87 -20.95
N GLY A 432 -17.17 11.77 -22.01
CA GLY A 432 -18.17 12.77 -22.39
C GLY A 432 -19.62 12.41 -22.04
N GLY A 433 -19.91 11.33 -21.31
CA GLY A 433 -21.30 11.00 -20.97
C GLY A 433 -21.61 9.56 -20.60
N GLY A 434 -20.61 8.70 -20.48
CA GLY A 434 -20.74 7.33 -19.97
C GLY A 434 -19.77 7.08 -18.83
N ASP A 435 -20.11 6.17 -17.94
CA ASP A 435 -19.24 5.75 -16.83
C ASP A 435 -18.61 4.39 -17.16
N VAL A 436 -17.28 4.35 -17.22
CA VAL A 436 -16.53 3.10 -17.33
C VAL A 436 -16.29 2.61 -15.92
N GLN A 437 -17.21 1.84 -15.40
CA GLN A 437 -17.05 1.17 -14.11
C GLN A 437 -16.21 -0.09 -14.28
N ARG A 438 -15.30 -0.27 -13.37
CA ARG A 438 -14.56 -1.50 -13.19
C ARG A 438 -15.21 -2.25 -12.05
N GLU A 439 -15.74 -3.42 -12.34
CA GLU A 439 -15.98 -4.36 -11.27
C GLU A 439 -14.65 -5.03 -10.95
N MET A 440 -14.03 -4.60 -9.86
CA MET A 440 -13.05 -5.44 -9.20
C MET A 440 -13.82 -6.61 -8.61
N ALA A 441 -13.88 -7.70 -9.36
CA ALA A 441 -14.43 -8.93 -8.81
C ALA A 441 -13.65 -9.29 -7.55
N THR A 442 -14.32 -9.26 -6.42
CA THR A 442 -13.86 -9.79 -5.14
C THR A 442 -13.82 -11.31 -5.24
N GLY A 443 -12.87 -11.86 -5.95
CA GLY A 443 -12.71 -13.30 -6.09
C GLY A 443 -11.80 -13.67 -7.25
N ARG A 444 -10.87 -14.46 -7.00
CA ARG A 444 -9.97 -15.35 -7.76
C ARG A 444 -9.42 -14.92 -9.13
N ASP A 445 -10.07 -14.03 -9.89
CA ASP A 445 -9.67 -13.69 -11.26
C ASP A 445 -10.08 -12.26 -11.64
N ARG A 446 -9.14 -11.31 -11.76
CA ARG A 446 -9.01 -10.24 -12.76
C ARG A 446 -9.72 -8.91 -12.67
N LEU A 447 -9.06 -8.02 -13.36
CA LEU A 447 -9.45 -6.73 -13.94
C LEU A 447 -10.36 -6.89 -15.16
N ASP A 448 -11.64 -7.11 -14.95
CA ASP A 448 -12.61 -7.04 -16.02
C ASP A 448 -13.18 -5.61 -16.09
N LEU A 449 -13.56 -5.20 -17.27
CA LEU A 449 -14.14 -3.89 -17.52
C LEU A 449 -15.65 -4.02 -17.67
N CYS A 450 -16.39 -3.15 -17.02
CA CYS A 450 -17.81 -2.99 -17.26
C CYS A 450 -18.10 -1.54 -17.66
N ILE A 451 -18.64 -1.32 -18.85
CA ILE A 451 -19.10 -0.02 -19.27
C ILE A 451 -20.56 0.12 -18.85
N THR A 452 -20.91 1.21 -18.18
CA THR A 452 -22.29 1.57 -17.86
C THR A 452 -22.68 2.80 -18.65
N TYR A 453 -23.70 2.69 -19.46
CA TYR A 453 -24.26 3.81 -20.22
C TYR A 453 -25.78 3.80 -20.13
N LYS A 454 -26.36 4.89 -19.61
CA LYS A 454 -27.82 5.04 -19.41
C LYS A 454 -28.45 3.83 -18.72
N GLY A 455 -27.80 3.31 -17.68
CA GLY A 455 -28.25 2.17 -16.90
C GLY A 455 -28.06 0.79 -17.54
N LYS A 456 -27.51 0.72 -18.76
CA LYS A 456 -27.15 -0.54 -19.40
C LYS A 456 -25.69 -0.89 -19.14
N LYS A 457 -25.44 -2.17 -18.89
CA LYS A 457 -24.12 -2.71 -18.56
C LYS A 457 -23.57 -3.51 -19.74
N TYR A 458 -22.28 -3.30 -20.03
CA TYR A 458 -21.53 -3.95 -21.12
C TYR A 458 -20.29 -4.59 -20.54
N PRO A 459 -20.33 -5.87 -20.13
CA PRO A 459 -19.18 -6.56 -19.55
C PRO A 459 -18.16 -6.91 -20.63
N ILE A 460 -16.88 -6.62 -20.34
CA ILE A 460 -15.75 -6.92 -21.23
C ILE A 460 -14.73 -7.72 -20.43
N GLU A 461 -14.44 -8.93 -20.89
CA GLU A 461 -13.34 -9.75 -20.38
C GLU A 461 -12.11 -9.56 -21.27
N ILE A 462 -10.91 -9.56 -20.70
CA ILE A 462 -9.65 -9.37 -21.42
C ILE A 462 -8.73 -10.56 -21.19
N LYS A 463 -8.19 -11.13 -22.26
CA LYS A 463 -7.25 -12.25 -22.19
C LYS A 463 -6.00 -12.01 -23.03
N ILE A 464 -4.88 -12.52 -22.54
CA ILE A 464 -3.70 -12.71 -23.38
C ILE A 464 -3.74 -14.13 -23.92
N ASN A 465 -3.62 -14.28 -25.25
CA ASN A 465 -3.62 -15.59 -25.89
C ASN A 465 -2.37 -16.39 -25.51
N ARG A 466 -2.58 -17.51 -24.85
CA ARG A 466 -1.54 -18.50 -24.50
C ARG A 466 -1.90 -19.90 -24.99
N GLY A 467 -2.74 -19.99 -26.02
CA GLY A 467 -3.25 -21.21 -26.62
C GLY A 467 -4.77 -21.35 -26.52
N ALA A 468 -5.33 -22.38 -27.13
CA ALA A 468 -6.78 -22.59 -27.27
C ALA A 468 -7.57 -22.52 -25.96
N GLN A 469 -7.01 -23.01 -24.87
CA GLN A 469 -7.65 -22.94 -23.55
C GLN A 469 -7.86 -21.52 -23.01
N SER A 470 -7.13 -20.52 -23.51
CA SER A 470 -7.26 -19.13 -23.06
C SER A 470 -8.59 -18.52 -23.51
N VAL A 471 -9.03 -18.84 -24.71
CA VAL A 471 -10.30 -18.37 -25.28
C VAL A 471 -11.47 -19.04 -24.58
N GLU A 472 -11.44 -20.36 -24.42
CA GLU A 472 -12.51 -21.12 -23.75
C GLU A 472 -12.74 -20.61 -22.32
N LYS A 473 -11.67 -20.46 -21.54
CA LYS A 473 -11.75 -19.88 -20.19
C LYS A 473 -12.25 -18.43 -20.20
N GLY A 474 -11.89 -17.64 -21.19
CA GLY A 474 -12.38 -16.27 -21.37
C GLY A 474 -13.89 -16.25 -21.59
N VAL A 475 -14.41 -17.10 -22.45
CA VAL A 475 -15.85 -17.23 -22.70
C VAL A 475 -16.60 -17.64 -21.44
N GLU A 476 -16.12 -18.65 -20.70
CA GLU A 476 -16.72 -19.08 -19.44
C GLU A 476 -16.74 -17.95 -18.39
N GLN A 477 -15.68 -17.15 -18.32
CA GLN A 477 -15.61 -16.01 -17.40
C GLN A 477 -16.59 -14.92 -17.81
N THR A 478 -16.63 -14.55 -19.08
CA THR A 478 -17.59 -13.58 -19.61
C THR A 478 -19.02 -13.99 -19.29
N LEU A 479 -19.36 -15.27 -19.44
CA LEU A 479 -20.68 -15.82 -19.10
C LEU A 479 -21.00 -15.68 -17.60
N ARG A 480 -20.05 -15.95 -16.72
CA ARG A 480 -20.25 -15.75 -15.27
C ARG A 480 -20.61 -14.31 -14.95
N TYR A 481 -19.90 -13.33 -15.56
CA TYR A 481 -20.22 -11.91 -15.39
C TYR A 481 -21.57 -11.53 -15.94
N MET A 482 -21.88 -12.00 -17.15
CA MET A 482 -23.21 -11.78 -17.73
C MET A 482 -24.33 -12.30 -16.83
N ASN A 483 -24.11 -13.42 -16.16
CA ASN A 483 -25.06 -13.99 -15.20
C ASN A 483 -25.21 -13.09 -13.97
N THR A 484 -24.09 -12.65 -13.38
CA THR A 484 -24.07 -11.79 -12.20
C THR A 484 -24.69 -10.42 -12.47
N LEU A 485 -24.42 -9.85 -13.65
CA LEU A 485 -24.90 -8.52 -14.04
C LEU A 485 -26.29 -8.52 -14.71
N GLY A 486 -26.86 -9.69 -14.98
CA GLY A 486 -28.14 -9.82 -15.69
C GLY A 486 -28.07 -9.44 -17.19
N CYS A 487 -26.88 -9.56 -17.82
CA CYS A 487 -26.67 -9.19 -19.22
C CYS A 487 -26.94 -10.37 -20.15
N THR A 488 -27.42 -10.07 -21.38
CA THR A 488 -27.64 -11.05 -22.47
C THR A 488 -26.48 -11.09 -23.46
N GLU A 489 -25.65 -10.03 -23.48
CA GLU A 489 -24.49 -9.89 -24.35
C GLU A 489 -23.25 -9.56 -23.51
N GLY A 490 -22.10 -10.06 -23.95
CA GLY A 490 -20.80 -9.78 -23.34
C GLY A 490 -19.67 -9.84 -24.37
N TRP A 491 -18.52 -9.28 -24.04
CA TRP A 491 -17.39 -9.14 -24.96
C TRP A 491 -16.13 -9.74 -24.34
N LEU A 492 -15.40 -10.47 -25.15
CA LEU A 492 -14.09 -11.02 -24.82
C LEU A 492 -13.06 -10.45 -25.80
N VAL A 493 -12.07 -9.74 -25.30
CA VAL A 493 -10.95 -9.23 -26.08
C VAL A 493 -9.71 -10.08 -25.81
N VAL A 494 -9.13 -10.68 -26.87
CA VAL A 494 -8.00 -11.61 -26.77
C VAL A 494 -6.80 -11.03 -27.48
N PHE A 495 -5.77 -10.67 -26.74
CA PHE A 495 -4.51 -10.16 -27.30
C PHE A 495 -3.55 -11.29 -27.64
N ASP A 496 -3.16 -11.41 -28.92
CA ASP A 496 -2.14 -12.37 -29.38
C ASP A 496 -0.80 -11.67 -29.57
N ARG A 497 0.16 -12.00 -28.69
CA ARG A 497 1.52 -11.42 -28.69
C ARG A 497 2.54 -12.25 -29.47
N SER A 498 2.11 -13.29 -30.19
CA SER A 498 3.01 -14.10 -31.02
C SER A 498 3.65 -13.22 -32.10
N ARG A 499 4.97 -13.28 -32.23
CA ARG A 499 5.71 -12.61 -33.31
C ARG A 499 5.66 -13.38 -34.64
N GLU A 500 5.25 -14.64 -34.59
CA GLU A 500 5.19 -15.52 -35.73
C GLU A 500 3.91 -15.38 -36.55
N LYS A 501 2.83 -14.87 -35.94
CA LYS A 501 1.54 -14.68 -36.60
C LYS A 501 1.44 -13.31 -37.26
N SER A 502 0.86 -13.29 -38.44
CA SER A 502 0.50 -12.05 -39.14
C SER A 502 -0.65 -11.32 -38.43
N TRP A 503 -0.82 -10.04 -38.70
CA TRP A 503 -1.95 -9.26 -38.20
C TRP A 503 -3.31 -9.79 -38.65
N ASP A 504 -3.38 -10.34 -39.86
CA ASP A 504 -4.62 -10.93 -40.40
C ASP A 504 -5.01 -12.24 -39.70
N GLU A 505 -4.05 -12.93 -39.06
CA GLU A 505 -4.31 -14.09 -38.21
C GLU A 505 -4.68 -13.70 -36.77
N LYS A 506 -4.18 -12.55 -36.29
CA LYS A 506 -4.47 -12.04 -34.91
C LYS A 506 -5.82 -11.36 -34.85
N ILE A 507 -6.13 -10.50 -35.83
CA ILE A 507 -7.37 -9.72 -35.86
C ILE A 507 -8.49 -10.58 -36.43
N HIS A 508 -9.37 -11.01 -35.58
CA HIS A 508 -10.56 -11.77 -35.96
C HIS A 508 -11.74 -11.42 -35.05
N GLN A 509 -12.94 -11.73 -35.52
CA GLN A 509 -14.18 -11.59 -34.77
C GLN A 509 -14.95 -12.90 -34.85
N LYS A 510 -15.46 -13.34 -33.71
CA LYS A 510 -16.27 -14.54 -33.59
C LYS A 510 -17.41 -14.30 -32.61
N THR A 511 -18.55 -14.90 -32.85
CA THR A 511 -19.68 -14.85 -31.93
C THR A 511 -20.00 -16.25 -31.48
N GLU A 512 -20.05 -16.45 -30.14
CA GLU A 512 -20.44 -17.70 -29.52
C GLU A 512 -21.78 -17.50 -28.79
N LYS A 513 -22.60 -18.55 -28.75
CA LYS A 513 -23.92 -18.51 -28.13
C LYS A 513 -24.08 -19.60 -27.07
N PRO A 514 -23.30 -19.58 -26.00
CA PRO A 514 -23.46 -20.52 -24.91
C PRO A 514 -24.70 -20.15 -24.07
N ASP A 515 -25.47 -21.15 -23.65
CA ASP A 515 -26.64 -21.03 -22.75
C ASP A 515 -27.65 -19.94 -23.17
N GLY A 516 -27.82 -19.69 -24.48
CA GLY A 516 -28.75 -18.71 -24.99
C GLY A 516 -28.30 -17.25 -24.86
N LYS A 517 -27.09 -17.00 -24.36
CA LYS A 517 -26.44 -15.67 -24.28
C LYS A 517 -25.43 -15.51 -25.40
N THR A 518 -25.12 -14.26 -25.74
CA THR A 518 -24.21 -13.95 -26.84
C THR A 518 -22.88 -13.43 -26.29
N VAL A 519 -21.78 -14.11 -26.62
CA VAL A 519 -20.41 -13.66 -26.33
C VAL A 519 -19.72 -13.31 -27.65
N HIS A 520 -19.30 -12.05 -27.77
CA HIS A 520 -18.56 -11.55 -28.91
C HIS A 520 -17.06 -11.62 -28.60
N VAL A 521 -16.29 -12.35 -29.39
CA VAL A 521 -14.84 -12.53 -29.23
C VAL A 521 -14.09 -11.70 -30.25
N PHE A 522 -13.19 -10.84 -29.78
CA PHE A 522 -12.34 -9.96 -30.58
C PHE A 522 -10.89 -10.33 -30.38
N GLY A 523 -10.21 -10.81 -31.43
CA GLY A 523 -8.76 -11.04 -31.44
C GLY A 523 -8.00 -9.76 -31.78
N CYS A 524 -6.92 -9.47 -31.04
CA CYS A 524 -6.10 -8.26 -31.20
C CYS A 524 -4.61 -8.61 -31.25
#